data_203f10e2b328568f8692026ddb81db46
#
_entry.id   203f10e2b328568f8692026ddb81db46
#
_cell.length_a   1.000
_cell.length_b   1.000
_cell.length_c   1.000
_cell.angle_alpha   90.00
_cell.angle_beta   90.00
_cell.angle_gamma   90.00
#
_symmetry.space_group_name_H-M   'P 1'
#
loop_
_entity.id
_entity.type
_entity.pdbx_description
1 polymer ?
#
loop_
_entity_poly.entity_id
_entity_poly.type
_entity_poly.pdbx_seq_one_letter_code
_entity_poly.pdbx_strand_id
1 'polypeptide(L)'
;MSDVKLVKRSEVDQSITWDMSLLYPSDEAYRTTLKETEDQLKSFKEKYEDKLADLEVLTAATAEYEALYETFYRLSHYAELPMTVDRFNDTVIENATLFEQLASAWAQNMSFYDTEIVGLEESLLRQFVAEKRPDLAYFIEKIIRVKAHTLSKDAEQVLSNMSSLPSFYQLYEVTKHEDMEFDSFEANGKTYENSFVLYENLHEMDNHTEVRRNAAKSFYKTLNRYKNTVANEYISTIKKEKMLATMRGYDSVIDYLLDKQDGDRELYDRQIRTLMTDLAPHIQRYIRLLAREHNVEDMQFADCKINLDPEFEVDMSIEESRDYLKKALGILGEDYKAMIDESYDKRWTDFPQNIGKSTGGFCATVPKVASYILLSWTGKMNEVFVLAHELGHAYHFKRVGEELTMFNNECSLYFVEAPSTCNEVIVSNYLLKNSTDARFKRWVISNMISRTYFHNMVTHYLEAVFQDRIYKMVDNNEMLNADVLSKVKREVMEEFFGDSLVVNEGAELTWMRQPHYYMGLYPYTYSAGLTIGTAIANKIEEDPSQAQVWKDTLALGGSLSAKDLARHAGCDVSTEQPLKEAIAYVGKLVDQLYDLTDELK
;
A
#
# COMPACT_ATOMS: atom_id res chain seq x y z
N MET A 1 11.54 -0.55 -27.98
CA MET A 1 11.26 -1.76 -27.17
C MET A 1 11.03 -2.91 -28.12
N SER A 2 11.75 -4.04 -27.98
CA SER A 2 11.43 -5.27 -28.70
C SER A 2 10.00 -5.69 -28.30
N ASP A 3 9.21 -6.19 -29.26
CA ASP A 3 7.89 -6.79 -29.01
C ASP A 3 8.06 -7.99 -28.05
N VAL A 4 8.08 -7.73 -26.74
CA VAL A 4 8.08 -8.79 -25.73
C VAL A 4 6.69 -9.41 -25.75
N LYS A 5 6.55 -10.52 -26.46
CA LYS A 5 5.31 -11.28 -26.50
C LYS A 5 5.12 -11.96 -25.16
N LEU A 6 4.09 -11.55 -24.41
CA LEU A 6 3.71 -12.24 -23.18
C LEU A 6 3.38 -13.70 -23.48
N VAL A 7 3.93 -14.60 -22.68
CA VAL A 7 3.69 -16.05 -22.73
C VAL A 7 2.58 -16.47 -21.78
N LYS A 8 2.03 -17.67 -21.95
CA LYS A 8 1.09 -18.24 -20.97
C LYS A 8 1.84 -18.63 -19.68
N ARG A 9 1.17 -18.68 -18.56
CA ARG A 9 1.75 -19.09 -17.28
C ARG A 9 2.42 -20.47 -17.35
N SER A 10 1.85 -21.41 -18.08
CA SER A 10 2.39 -22.76 -18.29
C SER A 10 3.71 -22.82 -19.08
N GLU A 11 4.09 -21.73 -19.76
CA GLU A 11 5.31 -21.62 -20.55
C GLU A 11 6.44 -20.89 -19.81
N VAL A 12 6.14 -20.38 -18.60
CA VAL A 12 7.10 -19.66 -17.75
C VAL A 12 8.03 -20.63 -17.05
N ASP A 13 9.31 -20.24 -16.92
CA ASP A 13 10.29 -20.98 -16.13
C ASP A 13 9.89 -21.01 -14.64
N GLN A 14 9.58 -22.17 -14.12
CA GLN A 14 9.13 -22.36 -12.75
C GLN A 14 10.22 -22.05 -11.71
N SER A 15 11.50 -22.05 -12.08
CA SER A 15 12.61 -21.75 -11.15
C SER A 15 12.58 -20.30 -10.65
N ILE A 16 11.91 -19.40 -11.38
CA ILE A 16 11.76 -17.98 -11.05
C ILE A 16 10.32 -17.60 -10.69
N THR A 17 9.52 -18.57 -10.26
CA THR A 17 8.14 -18.40 -9.79
C THR A 17 7.99 -18.85 -8.35
N TRP A 18 6.89 -18.51 -7.70
CA TRP A 18 6.57 -18.93 -6.33
C TRP A 18 6.61 -20.44 -6.12
N ASP A 19 7.06 -20.84 -4.92
CA ASP A 19 6.89 -22.20 -4.41
C ASP A 19 5.67 -22.30 -3.49
N MET A 20 4.52 -22.61 -4.05
CA MET A 20 3.28 -22.76 -3.29
C MET A 20 3.28 -24.02 -2.39
N SER A 21 4.21 -24.97 -2.61
CA SER A 21 4.32 -26.17 -1.78
C SER A 21 4.77 -25.87 -0.35
N LEU A 22 5.30 -24.68 -0.10
CA LEU A 22 5.61 -24.17 1.26
C LEU A 22 4.33 -23.99 2.11
N LEU A 23 3.19 -23.69 1.47
CA LEU A 23 1.90 -23.59 2.16
C LEU A 23 1.23 -24.96 2.29
N TYR A 24 1.01 -25.64 1.17
CA TYR A 24 0.45 -26.97 1.11
C TYR A 24 1.19 -27.81 0.05
N PRO A 25 1.56 -29.05 0.35
CA PRO A 25 2.34 -29.88 -0.58
C PRO A 25 1.57 -30.28 -1.83
N SER A 26 0.23 -30.19 -1.82
CA SER A 26 -0.64 -30.49 -2.96
C SER A 26 -2.03 -29.89 -2.76
N ASP A 27 -2.79 -29.76 -3.86
CA ASP A 27 -4.21 -29.38 -3.84
C ASP A 27 -5.07 -30.34 -3.00
N GLU A 28 -4.72 -31.62 -2.96
CA GLU A 28 -5.43 -32.60 -2.13
C GLU A 28 -5.25 -32.30 -0.63
N ALA A 29 -4.01 -31.98 -0.20
CA ALA A 29 -3.73 -31.58 1.18
C ALA A 29 -4.45 -30.29 1.55
N TYR A 30 -4.47 -29.30 0.65
CA TYR A 30 -5.21 -28.05 0.80
C TYR A 30 -6.72 -28.32 1.00
N ARG A 31 -7.36 -29.08 0.10
CA ARG A 31 -8.79 -29.38 0.15
C ARG A 31 -9.19 -30.21 1.36
N THR A 32 -8.30 -31.10 1.82
CA THR A 32 -8.50 -31.86 3.06
C THR A 32 -8.54 -30.92 4.26
N THR A 33 -7.54 -30.04 4.40
CA THR A 33 -7.48 -29.06 5.51
C THR A 33 -8.66 -28.10 5.47
N LEU A 34 -9.09 -27.65 4.28
CA LEU A 34 -10.24 -26.78 4.11
C LEU A 34 -11.52 -27.40 4.70
N LYS A 35 -11.77 -28.67 4.37
CA LYS A 35 -12.95 -29.41 4.88
C LYS A 35 -12.87 -29.63 6.40
N GLU A 36 -11.71 -30.00 6.91
CA GLU A 36 -11.50 -30.18 8.36
C GLU A 36 -11.74 -28.87 9.11
N THR A 37 -11.27 -27.73 8.53
CA THR A 37 -11.48 -26.41 9.12
C THR A 37 -12.97 -26.05 9.17
N GLU A 38 -13.74 -26.32 8.11
CA GLU A 38 -15.19 -26.06 8.12
C GLU A 38 -15.92 -26.78 9.27
N ASP A 39 -15.55 -28.03 9.54
CA ASP A 39 -16.15 -28.79 10.66
C ASP A 39 -15.70 -28.25 12.03
N GLN A 40 -14.45 -27.78 12.13
CA GLN A 40 -13.93 -27.14 13.35
C GLN A 40 -14.63 -25.80 13.66
N LEU A 41 -14.97 -24.99 12.64
CA LEU A 41 -15.73 -23.75 12.84
C LEU A 41 -17.09 -23.97 13.48
N LYS A 42 -17.82 -25.02 13.04
CA LYS A 42 -19.11 -25.40 13.63
C LYS A 42 -18.96 -25.84 15.10
N SER A 43 -17.93 -26.66 15.36
CA SER A 43 -17.61 -27.12 16.71
C SER A 43 -17.24 -25.98 17.64
N PHE A 44 -16.44 -25.00 17.15
CA PHE A 44 -16.05 -23.81 17.90
C PHE A 44 -17.27 -23.01 18.35
N LYS A 45 -18.21 -22.75 17.45
CA LYS A 45 -19.45 -22.04 17.76
C LYS A 45 -20.27 -22.77 18.84
N GLU A 46 -20.55 -24.05 18.66
CA GLU A 46 -21.32 -24.87 19.63
C GLU A 46 -20.67 -24.84 21.03
N LYS A 47 -19.35 -24.83 21.08
CA LYS A 47 -18.59 -24.90 22.31
C LYS A 47 -18.57 -23.56 23.07
N TYR A 48 -18.50 -22.42 22.38
CA TYR A 48 -18.15 -21.12 22.99
C TYR A 48 -19.21 -20.03 22.89
N GLU A 49 -20.16 -20.08 21.95
CA GLU A 49 -21.18 -19.05 21.77
C GLU A 49 -22.00 -18.84 23.08
N ASP A 50 -22.22 -17.58 23.43
CA ASP A 50 -22.88 -17.10 24.65
C ASP A 50 -22.16 -17.46 25.98
N LYS A 51 -20.86 -17.80 25.94
CA LYS A 51 -20.13 -18.28 27.13
C LYS A 51 -18.84 -17.51 27.43
N LEU A 52 -18.47 -16.49 26.63
CA LEU A 52 -17.18 -15.79 26.78
C LEU A 52 -17.09 -14.92 28.06
N ALA A 53 -18.17 -14.75 28.80
CA ALA A 53 -18.17 -14.03 30.06
C ALA A 53 -17.44 -14.76 31.22
N ASP A 54 -17.07 -16.02 31.03
CA ASP A 54 -16.21 -16.79 31.96
C ASP A 54 -14.74 -16.68 31.53
N LEU A 55 -13.85 -16.35 32.47
CA LEU A 55 -12.42 -16.11 32.19
C LEU A 55 -11.70 -17.31 31.60
N GLU A 56 -11.99 -18.51 32.10
CA GLU A 56 -11.34 -19.74 31.60
C GLU A 56 -11.88 -20.11 30.21
N VAL A 57 -13.18 -19.92 29.99
CA VAL A 57 -13.80 -20.12 28.68
C VAL A 57 -13.26 -19.11 27.67
N LEU A 58 -13.16 -17.82 28.02
CA LEU A 58 -12.57 -16.80 27.17
C LEU A 58 -11.13 -17.15 26.80
N THR A 59 -10.35 -17.62 27.77
CA THR A 59 -8.94 -18.01 27.53
C THR A 59 -8.85 -19.19 26.54
N ALA A 60 -9.66 -20.21 26.73
CA ALA A 60 -9.69 -21.38 25.85
C ALA A 60 -10.20 -21.02 24.43
N ALA A 61 -11.27 -20.22 24.35
CA ALA A 61 -11.83 -19.77 23.09
C ALA A 61 -10.83 -18.92 22.31
N THR A 62 -10.14 -17.97 22.96
CA THR A 62 -9.12 -17.14 22.31
C THR A 62 -7.97 -17.95 21.73
N ALA A 63 -7.49 -18.97 22.46
CA ALA A 63 -6.42 -19.85 21.96
C ALA A 63 -6.86 -20.71 20.77
N GLU A 64 -8.09 -21.24 20.80
CA GLU A 64 -8.64 -22.06 19.70
C GLU A 64 -8.98 -21.18 18.48
N TYR A 65 -9.51 -19.97 18.71
CA TYR A 65 -9.73 -18.96 17.64
C TYR A 65 -8.43 -18.64 16.91
N GLU A 66 -7.36 -18.38 17.65
CA GLU A 66 -6.06 -18.06 17.09
C GLU A 66 -5.51 -19.17 16.20
N ALA A 67 -5.60 -20.41 16.65
CA ALA A 67 -5.16 -21.58 15.87
C ALA A 67 -5.99 -21.78 14.57
N LEU A 68 -7.30 -21.58 14.66
CA LEU A 68 -8.19 -21.61 13.50
C LEU A 68 -7.90 -20.48 12.53
N TYR A 69 -7.63 -19.27 13.05
CA TYR A 69 -7.32 -18.11 12.23
C TYR A 69 -5.97 -18.26 11.51
N GLU A 70 -4.95 -18.84 12.16
CA GLU A 70 -3.67 -19.17 11.51
C GLU A 70 -3.88 -20.15 10.34
N THR A 71 -4.75 -21.17 10.53
CA THR A 71 -5.07 -22.14 9.47
C THR A 71 -5.88 -21.49 8.34
N PHE A 72 -6.89 -20.69 8.68
CA PHE A 72 -7.72 -19.96 7.73
C PHE A 72 -6.88 -18.99 6.89
N TYR A 73 -5.96 -18.26 7.52
CA TYR A 73 -5.06 -17.33 6.86
C TYR A 73 -4.13 -18.04 5.86
N ARG A 74 -3.62 -19.22 6.21
CA ARG A 74 -2.80 -20.02 5.30
C ARG A 74 -3.61 -20.59 4.13
N LEU A 75 -4.87 -21.00 4.37
CA LEU A 75 -5.79 -21.48 3.33
C LEU A 75 -6.13 -20.35 2.34
N SER A 76 -6.38 -19.13 2.83
CA SER A 76 -6.67 -17.98 1.97
C SER A 76 -5.53 -17.69 0.99
N HIS A 77 -4.29 -17.66 1.49
CA HIS A 77 -3.13 -17.37 0.65
C HIS A 77 -2.87 -18.46 -0.40
N TYR A 78 -3.10 -19.73 -0.08
CA TYR A 78 -2.98 -20.79 -1.08
C TYR A 78 -4.03 -20.69 -2.19
N ALA A 79 -5.22 -20.21 -1.87
CA ALA A 79 -6.31 -20.01 -2.82
C ALA A 79 -6.13 -18.74 -3.67
N GLU A 80 -5.77 -17.61 -3.04
CA GLU A 80 -5.84 -16.28 -3.63
C GLU A 80 -4.56 -15.86 -4.37
N LEU A 81 -3.37 -16.23 -3.85
CA LEU A 81 -2.11 -15.86 -4.49
C LEU A 81 -2.00 -16.38 -5.93
N PRO A 82 -2.32 -17.65 -6.24
CA PRO A 82 -2.26 -18.15 -7.61
C PRO A 82 -3.19 -17.41 -8.57
N MET A 83 -4.33 -16.87 -8.11
CA MET A 83 -5.25 -16.05 -8.91
C MET A 83 -4.57 -14.76 -9.42
N THR A 84 -3.60 -14.24 -8.68
CA THR A 84 -2.87 -13.03 -9.08
C THR A 84 -1.84 -13.27 -10.20
N VAL A 85 -1.43 -14.52 -10.42
CA VAL A 85 -0.44 -14.88 -11.45
C VAL A 85 -1.03 -15.69 -12.61
N ASP A 86 -2.14 -16.40 -12.41
CA ASP A 86 -2.81 -17.20 -13.47
C ASP A 86 -4.32 -17.31 -13.25
N ARG A 87 -5.05 -16.26 -13.56
CA ARG A 87 -6.51 -16.19 -13.42
C ARG A 87 -7.30 -17.05 -14.42
N PHE A 88 -6.63 -17.72 -15.35
CA PHE A 88 -7.26 -18.57 -16.38
C PHE A 88 -7.10 -20.07 -16.10
N ASN A 89 -6.50 -20.44 -14.98
CA ASN A 89 -6.27 -21.81 -14.60
C ASN A 89 -7.49 -22.37 -13.83
N ASP A 90 -8.14 -23.40 -14.38
CA ASP A 90 -9.35 -23.98 -13.80
C ASP A 90 -9.16 -24.47 -12.36
N THR A 91 -8.02 -25.08 -12.04
CA THR A 91 -7.70 -25.57 -10.69
C THR A 91 -7.55 -24.41 -9.70
N VAL A 92 -6.92 -23.32 -10.12
CA VAL A 92 -6.76 -22.12 -9.31
C VAL A 92 -8.12 -21.49 -9.01
N ILE A 93 -8.99 -21.37 -10.04
CA ILE A 93 -10.36 -20.85 -9.89
C ILE A 93 -11.18 -21.74 -8.96
N GLU A 94 -11.07 -23.07 -9.11
CA GLU A 94 -11.77 -24.01 -8.24
C GLU A 94 -11.35 -23.89 -6.77
N ASN A 95 -10.03 -23.81 -6.50
CA ASN A 95 -9.50 -23.65 -5.15
C ASN A 95 -9.94 -22.31 -4.52
N ALA A 96 -9.96 -21.22 -5.29
CA ALA A 96 -10.47 -19.93 -4.83
C ALA A 96 -11.97 -20.00 -4.49
N THR A 97 -12.77 -20.65 -5.34
CA THR A 97 -14.22 -20.83 -5.09
C THR A 97 -14.49 -21.67 -3.83
N LEU A 98 -13.71 -22.71 -3.59
CA LEU A 98 -13.80 -23.49 -2.36
C LEU A 98 -13.44 -22.68 -1.12
N PHE A 99 -12.44 -21.81 -1.23
CA PHE A 99 -12.09 -20.89 -0.14
C PHE A 99 -13.20 -19.87 0.16
N GLU A 100 -13.85 -19.29 -0.86
CA GLU A 100 -14.99 -18.39 -0.67
C GLU A 100 -16.13 -19.04 0.13
N GLN A 101 -16.38 -20.36 -0.07
CA GLN A 101 -17.34 -21.11 0.72
C GLN A 101 -16.90 -21.22 2.20
N LEU A 102 -15.60 -21.49 2.44
CA LEU A 102 -15.05 -21.50 3.80
C LEU A 102 -15.09 -20.11 4.45
N ALA A 103 -14.80 -19.04 3.71
CA ALA A 103 -14.89 -17.67 4.21
C ALA A 103 -16.33 -17.32 4.63
N SER A 104 -17.33 -17.79 3.87
CA SER A 104 -18.74 -17.66 4.24
C SER A 104 -19.07 -18.46 5.51
N ALA A 105 -18.54 -19.68 5.64
CA ALA A 105 -18.70 -20.49 6.85
C ALA A 105 -17.99 -19.85 8.05
N TRP A 106 -16.81 -19.23 7.85
CA TRP A 106 -16.12 -18.45 8.89
C TRP A 106 -17.01 -17.32 9.40
N ALA A 107 -17.52 -16.48 8.51
CA ALA A 107 -18.40 -15.38 8.89
C ALA A 107 -19.63 -15.83 9.68
N GLN A 108 -20.24 -16.98 9.30
CA GLN A 108 -21.42 -17.52 9.99
C GLN A 108 -21.11 -18.09 11.37
N ASN A 109 -19.94 -18.68 11.57
CA ASN A 109 -19.63 -19.42 12.79
C ASN A 109 -18.71 -18.66 13.76
N MET A 110 -17.95 -17.68 13.29
CA MET A 110 -16.93 -16.99 14.10
C MET A 110 -17.33 -15.56 14.50
N SER A 111 -18.27 -14.92 13.79
CA SER A 111 -18.68 -13.53 14.07
C SER A 111 -19.22 -13.28 15.48
N PHE A 112 -19.72 -14.33 16.15
CA PHE A 112 -20.15 -14.21 17.56
C PHE A 112 -18.98 -13.86 18.47
N TYR A 113 -17.77 -14.39 18.20
CA TYR A 113 -16.59 -14.14 19.01
C TYR A 113 -16.25 -12.64 19.03
N ASP A 114 -16.20 -12.00 17.87
CA ASP A 114 -15.90 -10.58 17.75
C ASP A 114 -16.98 -9.72 18.43
N THR A 115 -18.26 -10.11 18.28
CA THR A 115 -19.38 -9.40 18.88
C THR A 115 -19.41 -9.54 20.41
N GLU A 116 -19.19 -10.75 20.92
CA GLU A 116 -19.22 -11.03 22.35
C GLU A 116 -18.04 -10.40 23.09
N ILE A 117 -16.81 -10.50 22.55
CA ILE A 117 -15.63 -9.95 23.21
C ILE A 117 -15.75 -8.43 23.39
N VAL A 118 -16.30 -7.70 22.40
CA VAL A 118 -16.61 -6.27 22.51
C VAL A 118 -17.67 -6.02 23.57
N GLY A 119 -18.63 -6.94 23.74
CA GLY A 119 -19.70 -6.86 24.74
C GLY A 119 -19.27 -7.10 26.19
N LEU A 120 -18.12 -7.76 26.43
CA LEU A 120 -17.66 -8.13 27.77
C LEU A 120 -17.40 -6.90 28.66
N GLU A 121 -17.53 -7.10 29.98
CA GLU A 121 -17.18 -6.07 30.96
C GLU A 121 -15.69 -5.71 30.90
N GLU A 122 -15.36 -4.43 30.96
CA GLU A 122 -13.97 -3.95 30.89
C GLU A 122 -13.09 -4.58 31.99
N SER A 123 -13.64 -4.78 33.19
CA SER A 123 -12.95 -5.45 34.29
C SER A 123 -12.52 -6.88 33.93
N LEU A 124 -13.35 -7.64 33.23
CA LEU A 124 -13.03 -8.99 32.76
C LEU A 124 -11.94 -8.96 31.68
N LEU A 125 -12.03 -8.04 30.73
CA LEU A 125 -11.02 -7.88 29.68
C LEU A 125 -9.65 -7.51 30.27
N ARG A 126 -9.61 -6.59 31.25
CA ARG A 126 -8.37 -6.23 31.96
C ARG A 126 -7.84 -7.39 32.81
N GLN A 127 -8.71 -8.16 33.46
CA GLN A 127 -8.31 -9.38 34.18
C GLN A 127 -7.75 -10.43 33.21
N PHE A 128 -8.37 -10.65 32.07
CA PHE A 128 -7.91 -11.56 31.02
C PHE A 128 -6.48 -11.24 30.56
N VAL A 129 -6.19 -9.96 30.27
CA VAL A 129 -4.84 -9.51 29.96
C VAL A 129 -3.88 -9.76 31.11
N ALA A 130 -4.23 -9.32 32.33
CA ALA A 130 -3.31 -9.37 33.46
C ALA A 130 -2.95 -10.79 33.90
N GLU A 131 -3.89 -11.74 33.82
CA GLU A 131 -3.73 -13.09 34.36
C GLU A 131 -3.46 -14.16 33.32
N LYS A 132 -3.94 -13.98 32.07
CA LYS A 132 -3.96 -15.03 31.04
C LYS A 132 -3.18 -14.69 29.78
N ARG A 133 -3.36 -13.50 29.21
CA ARG A 133 -2.84 -13.13 27.89
C ARG A 133 -2.24 -11.71 27.90
N PRO A 134 -1.14 -11.48 28.62
CA PRO A 134 -0.47 -10.18 28.64
C PRO A 134 0.04 -9.74 27.25
N ASP A 135 0.28 -10.68 26.36
CA ASP A 135 0.63 -10.49 24.96
C ASP A 135 -0.46 -9.81 24.14
N LEU A 136 -1.72 -9.86 24.57
CA LEU A 136 -2.88 -9.23 23.92
C LEU A 136 -3.24 -7.85 24.50
N ALA A 137 -2.38 -7.25 25.31
CA ALA A 137 -2.70 -6.00 26.01
C ALA A 137 -3.16 -4.89 25.03
N TYR A 138 -2.43 -4.67 23.94
CA TYR A 138 -2.77 -3.63 22.97
C TYR A 138 -4.02 -3.98 22.15
N PHE A 139 -4.19 -5.25 21.78
CA PHE A 139 -5.39 -5.74 21.11
C PHE A 139 -6.65 -5.48 21.96
N ILE A 140 -6.60 -5.78 23.25
CA ILE A 140 -7.70 -5.54 24.19
C ILE A 140 -7.94 -4.04 24.42
N GLU A 141 -6.90 -3.21 24.48
CA GLU A 141 -7.09 -1.75 24.55
C GLU A 141 -7.81 -1.19 23.31
N LYS A 142 -7.52 -1.72 22.12
CA LYS A 142 -8.29 -1.38 20.90
C LYS A 142 -9.76 -1.77 21.02
N ILE A 143 -10.06 -2.95 21.55
CA ILE A 143 -11.44 -3.41 21.79
C ILE A 143 -12.15 -2.47 22.78
N ILE A 144 -11.52 -2.12 23.90
CA ILE A 144 -12.09 -1.22 24.90
C ILE A 144 -12.37 0.16 24.30
N ARG A 145 -11.48 0.68 23.45
CA ARG A 145 -11.68 1.95 22.76
C ARG A 145 -12.88 1.90 21.81
N VAL A 146 -12.95 0.89 20.96
CA VAL A 146 -14.05 0.69 20.00
C VAL A 146 -15.40 0.52 20.69
N LYS A 147 -15.42 -0.05 21.90
CA LYS A 147 -16.65 -0.25 22.69
C LYS A 147 -17.45 1.04 22.91
N ALA A 148 -16.78 2.18 23.08
CA ALA A 148 -17.44 3.49 23.24
C ALA A 148 -18.25 3.90 21.99
N HIS A 149 -17.93 3.34 20.84
CA HIS A 149 -18.51 3.64 19.52
C HIS A 149 -19.29 2.45 18.92
N THR A 150 -19.52 1.40 19.71
CA THR A 150 -20.28 0.21 19.28
C THR A 150 -21.77 0.50 19.42
N LEU A 151 -22.54 0.14 18.40
CA LEU A 151 -24.01 0.27 18.39
C LEU A 151 -24.67 -0.90 19.14
N SER A 152 -26.01 -0.88 19.23
CA SER A 152 -26.73 -2.04 19.76
C SER A 152 -26.48 -3.29 18.92
N LYS A 153 -26.57 -4.49 19.54
CA LYS A 153 -26.37 -5.77 18.88
C LYS A 153 -27.21 -5.89 17.59
N ASP A 154 -28.47 -5.47 17.63
CA ASP A 154 -29.36 -5.53 16.47
C ASP A 154 -28.89 -4.58 15.34
N ALA A 155 -28.40 -3.38 15.68
CA ALA A 155 -27.89 -2.45 14.69
C ALA A 155 -26.58 -2.93 14.05
N GLU A 156 -25.65 -3.48 14.83
CA GLU A 156 -24.42 -4.09 14.30
C GLU A 156 -24.73 -5.28 13.39
N GLN A 157 -25.70 -6.11 13.74
CA GLN A 157 -26.12 -7.23 12.90
C GLN A 157 -26.72 -6.79 11.56
N VAL A 158 -27.53 -5.72 11.56
CA VAL A 158 -28.06 -5.13 10.32
C VAL A 158 -26.92 -4.61 9.45
N LEU A 159 -25.96 -3.86 10.02
CA LEU A 159 -24.80 -3.35 9.30
C LEU A 159 -23.91 -4.48 8.74
N SER A 160 -23.71 -5.54 9.51
CA SER A 160 -22.97 -6.73 9.08
C SER A 160 -23.67 -7.41 7.90
N ASN A 161 -24.98 -7.61 7.96
CA ASN A 161 -25.74 -8.19 6.85
C ASN A 161 -25.69 -7.30 5.59
N MET A 162 -25.71 -5.97 5.75
CA MET A 162 -25.58 -5.04 4.62
C MET A 162 -24.19 -5.08 3.96
N SER A 163 -23.15 -5.54 4.66
CA SER A 163 -21.81 -5.67 4.08
C SER A 163 -21.70 -6.78 3.01
N SER A 164 -22.70 -7.69 2.94
CA SER A 164 -22.79 -8.70 1.88
C SER A 164 -23.28 -8.15 0.53
N LEU A 165 -23.81 -6.91 0.50
CA LEU A 165 -24.20 -6.24 -0.73
C LEU A 165 -22.96 -5.68 -1.45
N PRO A 166 -22.97 -5.61 -2.80
CA PRO A 166 -21.89 -5.00 -3.54
C PRO A 166 -21.56 -3.62 -2.99
N SER A 167 -20.30 -3.38 -2.68
CA SER A 167 -19.83 -2.09 -2.21
C SER A 167 -19.74 -1.07 -3.36
N PHE A 168 -19.75 0.22 -3.05
CA PHE A 168 -19.50 1.24 -4.07
C PHE A 168 -18.10 1.13 -4.68
N TYR A 169 -17.15 0.56 -3.96
CA TYR A 169 -15.83 0.20 -4.48
C TYR A 169 -15.93 -0.85 -5.59
N GLN A 170 -16.70 -1.93 -5.37
CA GLN A 170 -16.91 -2.95 -6.40
C GLN A 170 -17.59 -2.39 -7.63
N LEU A 171 -18.57 -1.47 -7.48
CA LEU A 171 -19.20 -0.78 -8.60
C LEU A 171 -18.20 0.08 -9.37
N TYR A 172 -17.33 0.81 -8.66
CA TYR A 172 -16.24 1.58 -9.25
C TYR A 172 -15.28 0.69 -10.06
N GLU A 173 -14.89 -0.49 -9.52
CA GLU A 173 -14.01 -1.43 -10.22
C GLU A 173 -14.64 -1.93 -11.54
N VAL A 174 -15.95 -2.27 -11.52
CA VAL A 174 -16.70 -2.64 -12.74
C VAL A 174 -16.72 -1.47 -13.73
N THR A 175 -17.09 -0.27 -13.27
CA THR A 175 -17.11 0.93 -14.13
C THR A 175 -15.73 1.18 -14.77
N LYS A 176 -14.66 1.06 -13.97
CA LYS A 176 -13.28 1.35 -14.39
C LYS A 176 -12.70 0.32 -15.35
N HIS A 177 -12.92 -0.96 -15.07
CA HIS A 177 -12.21 -2.05 -15.76
C HIS A 177 -13.06 -2.76 -16.83
N GLU A 178 -14.39 -2.71 -16.73
CA GLU A 178 -15.30 -3.40 -17.64
C GLU A 178 -16.08 -2.46 -18.57
N ASP A 179 -16.52 -1.28 -18.06
CA ASP A 179 -17.39 -0.38 -18.84
C ASP A 179 -16.64 0.73 -19.56
N MET A 180 -15.46 1.18 -19.06
CA MET A 180 -14.73 2.28 -19.68
C MET A 180 -14.05 1.85 -20.97
N GLU A 181 -14.53 2.39 -22.10
CA GLU A 181 -13.92 2.22 -23.42
C GLU A 181 -13.05 3.44 -23.75
N PHE A 182 -11.78 3.22 -24.02
CA PHE A 182 -10.81 4.25 -24.36
C PHE A 182 -10.67 4.41 -25.87
N ASP A 183 -10.70 5.66 -26.34
CA ASP A 183 -10.39 5.97 -27.73
C ASP A 183 -8.88 5.85 -27.97
N SER A 184 -8.48 5.33 -29.14
CA SER A 184 -7.10 5.47 -29.62
C SER A 184 -6.77 6.94 -29.90
N PHE A 185 -5.47 7.26 -29.98
CA PHE A 185 -5.00 8.61 -30.29
C PHE A 185 -3.88 8.60 -31.33
N GLU A 186 -3.73 9.72 -32.04
CA GLU A 186 -2.67 9.92 -33.00
C GLU A 186 -1.52 10.74 -32.40
N ALA A 187 -0.28 10.31 -32.62
CA ALA A 187 0.93 11.06 -32.29
C ALA A 187 2.09 10.64 -33.21
N ASN A 188 2.95 11.57 -33.61
CA ASN A 188 4.11 11.30 -34.45
C ASN A 188 3.79 10.49 -35.72
N GLY A 189 2.58 10.69 -36.30
CA GLY A 189 2.13 9.99 -37.50
C GLY A 189 1.77 8.50 -37.29
N LYS A 190 1.53 8.08 -36.04
CA LYS A 190 1.11 6.73 -35.66
C LYS A 190 -0.13 6.76 -34.80
N THR A 191 -0.93 5.70 -34.89
CA THR A 191 -2.07 5.45 -34.01
C THR A 191 -1.62 4.62 -32.81
N TYR A 192 -2.05 5.03 -31.64
CA TYR A 192 -1.78 4.37 -30.35
C TYR A 192 -3.11 3.99 -29.68
N GLU A 193 -3.17 2.78 -29.14
CA GLU A 193 -4.25 2.37 -28.23
C GLU A 193 -4.07 3.03 -26.86
N ASN A 194 -5.19 3.25 -26.14
CA ASN A 194 -5.17 3.80 -24.78
C ASN A 194 -6.00 2.94 -23.82
N SER A 195 -5.61 2.97 -22.56
CA SER A 195 -6.30 2.32 -21.44
C SER A 195 -5.69 2.85 -20.13
N PHE A 196 -6.22 2.47 -18.97
CA PHE A 196 -5.56 2.75 -17.68
C PHE A 196 -4.13 2.21 -17.66
N VAL A 197 -3.94 0.94 -18.02
CA VAL A 197 -2.62 0.28 -18.00
C VAL A 197 -1.66 0.94 -18.99
N LEU A 198 -2.08 1.19 -20.23
CA LEU A 198 -1.23 1.79 -21.25
C LEU A 198 -0.88 3.25 -20.93
N TYR A 199 -1.84 4.01 -20.41
CA TYR A 199 -1.60 5.38 -20.02
C TYR A 199 -0.62 5.46 -18.84
N GLU A 200 -0.91 4.76 -17.74
CA GLU A 200 -0.17 4.87 -16.48
C GLU A 200 1.23 4.25 -16.53
N ASN A 201 1.41 3.14 -17.27
CA ASN A 201 2.67 2.42 -17.29
C ASN A 201 3.55 2.73 -18.53
N LEU A 202 3.00 3.39 -19.55
CA LEU A 202 3.72 3.63 -20.80
C LEU A 202 3.61 5.08 -21.27
N HIS A 203 2.39 5.57 -21.56
CA HIS A 203 2.24 6.80 -22.29
C HIS A 203 2.56 8.05 -21.47
N GLU A 204 2.23 8.09 -20.17
CA GLU A 204 2.52 9.26 -19.32
C GLU A 204 4.03 9.42 -19.04
N MET A 205 4.84 8.38 -19.34
CA MET A 205 6.30 8.40 -19.21
C MET A 205 7.03 8.44 -20.56
N ASP A 206 6.32 8.48 -21.69
CA ASP A 206 6.94 8.50 -23.02
C ASP A 206 7.83 9.74 -23.21
N ASN A 207 8.97 9.57 -23.89
CA ASN A 207 9.94 10.65 -24.13
C ASN A 207 9.43 11.73 -25.07
N HIS A 208 8.44 11.41 -25.93
CA HIS A 208 7.87 12.34 -26.91
C HIS A 208 6.70 13.10 -26.30
N THR A 209 6.83 14.41 -26.20
CA THR A 209 5.80 15.31 -25.65
C THR A 209 4.44 15.13 -26.35
N GLU A 210 4.44 14.94 -27.69
CA GLU A 210 3.19 14.72 -28.44
C GLU A 210 2.48 13.45 -28.01
N VAL A 211 3.22 12.33 -27.76
CA VAL A 211 2.62 11.07 -27.28
C VAL A 211 2.01 11.28 -25.90
N ARG A 212 2.77 11.81 -24.94
CA ARG A 212 2.26 12.03 -23.56
C ARG A 212 1.00 12.89 -23.53
N ARG A 213 1.04 14.06 -24.21
CA ARG A 213 -0.07 15.02 -24.18
C ARG A 213 -1.30 14.55 -24.93
N ASN A 214 -1.14 13.87 -26.08
CA ASN A 214 -2.27 13.33 -26.82
C ASN A 214 -2.86 12.10 -26.10
N ALA A 215 -2.03 11.25 -25.47
CA ALA A 215 -2.48 10.18 -24.59
C ALA A 215 -3.29 10.72 -23.42
N ALA A 216 -2.80 11.75 -22.73
CA ALA A 216 -3.50 12.42 -21.62
C ALA A 216 -4.85 12.98 -22.07
N LYS A 217 -4.88 13.69 -23.19
CA LYS A 217 -6.12 14.25 -23.76
C LYS A 217 -7.15 13.16 -24.08
N SER A 218 -6.74 12.05 -24.71
CA SER A 218 -7.60 10.91 -25.00
C SER A 218 -8.09 10.25 -23.70
N PHE A 219 -7.19 10.05 -22.74
CA PHE A 219 -7.50 9.45 -21.44
C PHE A 219 -8.53 10.28 -20.67
N TYR A 220 -8.30 11.58 -20.50
CA TYR A 220 -9.21 12.47 -19.78
C TYR A 220 -10.56 12.63 -20.50
N LYS A 221 -10.58 12.58 -21.82
CA LYS A 221 -11.82 12.56 -22.60
C LYS A 221 -12.69 11.35 -22.22
N THR A 222 -12.10 10.19 -22.04
CA THR A 222 -12.83 9.00 -21.58
C THR A 222 -13.29 9.18 -20.13
N LEU A 223 -12.43 9.58 -19.20
CA LEU A 223 -12.83 9.83 -17.81
C LEU A 223 -14.02 10.80 -17.74
N ASN A 224 -14.02 11.88 -18.54
CA ASN A 224 -15.10 12.86 -18.56
C ASN A 224 -16.46 12.26 -19.02
N ARG A 225 -16.46 11.20 -19.85
CA ARG A 225 -17.71 10.49 -20.21
C ARG A 225 -18.35 9.78 -19.02
N TYR A 226 -17.54 9.27 -18.09
CA TYR A 226 -17.98 8.49 -16.94
C TYR A 226 -17.98 9.27 -15.62
N LYS A 227 -17.59 10.57 -15.63
CA LYS A 227 -17.37 11.35 -14.41
C LYS A 227 -18.56 11.36 -13.46
N ASN A 228 -19.80 11.38 -13.98
CA ASN A 228 -20.99 11.43 -13.13
C ASN A 228 -21.26 10.09 -12.45
N THR A 229 -20.99 8.95 -13.10
CA THR A 229 -21.14 7.62 -12.53
C THR A 229 -20.14 7.46 -11.41
N VAL A 230 -18.85 7.64 -11.68
CA VAL A 230 -17.78 7.52 -10.69
C VAL A 230 -17.95 8.52 -9.53
N ALA A 231 -18.41 9.75 -9.82
CA ALA A 231 -18.72 10.72 -8.77
C ALA A 231 -19.82 10.21 -7.83
N ASN A 232 -20.88 9.59 -8.35
CA ASN A 232 -21.94 9.04 -7.51
C ASN A 232 -21.46 7.86 -6.67
N GLU A 233 -20.60 7.00 -7.20
CA GLU A 233 -19.99 5.89 -6.47
C GLU A 233 -19.14 6.41 -5.31
N TYR A 234 -18.26 7.37 -5.58
CA TYR A 234 -17.40 7.97 -4.55
C TYR A 234 -18.17 8.77 -3.51
N ILE A 235 -19.12 9.64 -3.93
CA ILE A 235 -19.96 10.42 -3.01
C ILE A 235 -20.82 9.49 -2.15
N SER A 236 -21.29 8.37 -2.68
CA SER A 236 -22.06 7.38 -1.90
C SER A 236 -21.19 6.71 -0.85
N THR A 237 -19.92 6.42 -1.15
CA THR A 237 -18.93 5.94 -0.16
C THR A 237 -18.78 6.95 0.98
N ILE A 238 -18.48 8.21 0.66
CA ILE A 238 -18.28 9.28 1.66
C ILE A 238 -19.52 9.50 2.52
N LYS A 239 -20.72 9.49 1.90
CA LYS A 239 -21.98 9.63 2.63
C LYS A 239 -22.25 8.44 3.56
N LYS A 240 -21.93 7.21 3.13
CA LYS A 240 -21.99 6.03 3.98
C LYS A 240 -21.06 6.18 5.19
N GLU A 241 -19.82 6.63 4.98
CA GLU A 241 -18.84 6.86 6.04
C GLU A 241 -19.32 7.96 7.01
N LYS A 242 -19.89 9.07 6.48
CA LYS A 242 -20.50 10.12 7.30
C LYS A 242 -21.67 9.59 8.14
N MET A 243 -22.52 8.78 7.56
CA MET A 243 -23.64 8.16 8.28
C MET A 243 -23.12 7.28 9.41
N LEU A 244 -22.13 6.43 9.15
CA LEU A 244 -21.52 5.55 10.15
C LEU A 244 -20.82 6.36 11.25
N ALA A 245 -20.04 7.38 10.91
CA ALA A 245 -19.39 8.27 11.86
C ALA A 245 -20.41 8.91 12.80
N THR A 246 -21.50 9.45 12.23
CA THR A 246 -22.57 10.09 13.02
C THR A 246 -23.29 9.10 13.93
N MET A 247 -23.67 7.92 13.42
CA MET A 247 -24.35 6.88 14.20
C MET A 247 -23.47 6.40 15.36
N ARG A 248 -22.17 6.29 15.16
CA ARG A 248 -21.18 5.84 16.14
C ARG A 248 -20.71 6.96 17.09
N GLY A 249 -21.21 8.19 16.93
CA GLY A 249 -20.93 9.30 17.84
C GLY A 249 -19.55 9.95 17.65
N TYR A 250 -18.98 9.88 16.46
CA TYR A 250 -17.78 10.63 16.13
C TYR A 250 -18.10 12.07 15.71
N ASP A 251 -17.20 12.99 16.01
CA ASP A 251 -17.36 14.42 15.69
C ASP A 251 -17.25 14.68 14.17
N SER A 252 -16.41 13.92 13.48
CA SER A 252 -16.20 14.04 12.04
C SER A 252 -15.99 12.68 11.36
N VAL A 253 -16.11 12.65 10.02
CA VAL A 253 -15.75 11.46 9.22
C VAL A 253 -14.26 11.15 9.37
N ILE A 254 -13.43 12.18 9.40
CA ILE A 254 -11.97 11.99 9.53
C ILE A 254 -11.63 11.32 10.87
N ASP A 255 -12.24 11.75 11.99
CA ASP A 255 -12.00 11.14 13.30
C ASP A 255 -12.44 9.67 13.34
N TYR A 256 -13.58 9.33 12.73
CA TYR A 256 -14.04 7.95 12.57
C TYR A 256 -13.06 7.08 11.77
N LEU A 257 -12.56 7.61 10.66
CA LEU A 257 -11.65 6.86 9.79
C LEU A 257 -10.24 6.71 10.41
N LEU A 258 -9.76 7.74 11.12
CA LEU A 258 -8.51 7.67 11.85
C LEU A 258 -8.56 6.66 12.99
N ASP A 259 -9.66 6.62 13.75
CA ASP A 259 -9.82 5.63 14.83
C ASP A 259 -9.76 4.20 14.29
N LYS A 260 -10.38 3.93 13.13
CA LYS A 260 -10.30 2.62 12.44
C LYS A 260 -8.89 2.24 11.99
N GLN A 261 -8.04 3.23 11.73
CA GLN A 261 -6.65 3.03 11.31
C GLN A 261 -5.65 3.13 12.47
N ASP A 262 -6.16 3.27 13.70
CA ASP A 262 -5.35 3.55 14.88
C ASP A 262 -4.50 4.83 14.70
N GLY A 263 -5.11 5.84 14.07
CA GLY A 263 -4.50 7.09 13.67
C GLY A 263 -4.73 8.23 14.66
N ASP A 264 -3.87 9.26 14.59
CA ASP A 264 -3.89 10.45 15.44
C ASP A 264 -4.27 11.68 14.59
N ARG A 265 -5.29 12.41 15.03
CA ARG A 265 -5.81 13.57 14.31
C ARG A 265 -4.79 14.71 14.15
N GLU A 266 -4.04 15.01 15.20
CA GLU A 266 -3.03 16.07 15.14
C GLU A 266 -1.91 15.73 14.17
N LEU A 267 -1.51 14.46 14.14
CA LEU A 267 -0.51 13.95 13.24
C LEU A 267 -1.01 14.01 11.77
N TYR A 268 -2.26 13.61 11.52
CA TYR A 268 -2.89 13.71 10.21
C TYR A 268 -2.94 15.18 9.71
N ASP A 269 -3.50 16.08 10.50
CA ASP A 269 -3.64 17.50 10.13
C ASP A 269 -2.26 18.16 9.87
N ARG A 270 -1.24 17.76 10.65
CA ARG A 270 0.14 18.22 10.45
C ARG A 270 0.71 17.72 9.13
N GLN A 271 0.54 16.44 8.81
CA GLN A 271 1.00 15.86 7.55
C GLN A 271 0.37 16.60 6.36
N ILE A 272 -0.95 16.76 6.38
CA ILE A 272 -1.69 17.49 5.32
C ILE A 272 -1.19 18.93 5.15
N ARG A 273 -0.92 19.65 6.22
CA ARG A 273 -0.49 21.05 6.15
C ARG A 273 0.96 21.20 5.72
N THR A 274 1.87 20.47 6.35
CA THR A 274 3.31 20.71 6.22
C THR A 274 3.84 20.33 4.83
N LEU A 275 3.36 19.25 4.23
CA LEU A 275 3.77 18.88 2.88
C LEU A 275 3.31 19.90 1.83
N MET A 276 2.13 20.51 2.00
CA MET A 276 1.64 21.54 1.08
C MET A 276 2.52 22.79 1.06
N THR A 277 3.04 23.17 2.22
CA THR A 277 3.81 24.41 2.36
C THR A 277 5.30 24.20 2.14
N ASP A 278 5.88 23.13 2.72
CA ASP A 278 7.32 23.00 2.85
C ASP A 278 7.91 22.09 1.75
N LEU A 279 7.18 21.06 1.27
CA LEU A 279 7.66 20.19 0.20
C LEU A 279 7.42 20.79 -1.20
N ALA A 280 6.30 21.45 -1.42
CA ALA A 280 5.92 21.97 -2.73
C ALA A 280 7.03 22.79 -3.41
N PRO A 281 7.77 23.72 -2.75
CA PRO A 281 8.85 24.47 -3.38
C PRO A 281 9.98 23.58 -3.93
N HIS A 282 10.31 22.48 -3.27
CA HIS A 282 11.34 21.54 -3.74
C HIS A 282 10.89 20.79 -4.98
N ILE A 283 9.63 20.32 -4.99
CA ILE A 283 9.05 19.63 -6.16
C ILE A 283 8.89 20.58 -7.33
N GLN A 284 8.48 21.84 -7.10
CA GLN A 284 8.42 22.86 -8.16
C GLN A 284 9.78 23.11 -8.80
N ARG A 285 10.87 23.10 -8.02
CA ARG A 285 12.24 23.18 -8.55
C ARG A 285 12.58 21.95 -9.40
N TYR A 286 12.21 20.75 -8.94
CA TYR A 286 12.40 19.51 -9.72
C TYR A 286 11.65 19.56 -11.06
N ILE A 287 10.40 20.03 -11.08
CA ILE A 287 9.61 20.20 -12.31
C ILE A 287 10.29 21.20 -13.27
N ARG A 288 10.80 22.33 -12.75
CA ARG A 288 11.54 23.29 -13.58
C ARG A 288 12.84 22.71 -14.14
N LEU A 289 13.50 21.79 -13.41
CA LEU A 289 14.67 21.07 -13.94
C LEU A 289 14.27 20.16 -15.10
N LEU A 290 13.19 19.38 -14.96
CA LEU A 290 12.66 18.56 -16.06
C LEU A 290 12.34 19.41 -17.29
N ALA A 291 11.62 20.52 -17.11
CA ALA A 291 11.30 21.46 -18.19
C ALA A 291 12.56 21.96 -18.91
N ARG A 292 13.59 22.34 -18.16
CA ARG A 292 14.87 22.82 -18.69
C ARG A 292 15.59 21.75 -19.53
N GLU A 293 15.71 20.53 -19.00
CA GLU A 293 16.50 19.48 -19.66
C GLU A 293 15.79 18.90 -20.89
N HIS A 294 14.46 18.93 -20.91
CA HIS A 294 13.65 18.49 -22.06
C HIS A 294 13.26 19.62 -23.02
N ASN A 295 13.69 20.86 -22.77
CA ASN A 295 13.33 22.06 -23.54
C ASN A 295 11.81 22.24 -23.69
N VAL A 296 11.04 22.00 -22.64
CA VAL A 296 9.59 22.16 -22.59
C VAL A 296 9.28 23.52 -21.96
N GLU A 297 8.90 24.51 -22.78
CA GLU A 297 8.60 25.88 -22.30
C GLU A 297 7.27 25.95 -21.52
N ASP A 298 6.26 25.18 -21.94
CA ASP A 298 4.91 25.13 -21.38
C ASP A 298 4.66 23.82 -20.64
N MET A 299 5.46 23.55 -19.60
CA MET A 299 5.35 22.33 -18.80
C MET A 299 3.90 22.11 -18.33
N GLN A 300 3.36 20.92 -18.57
CA GLN A 300 1.99 20.54 -18.20
C GLN A 300 2.02 19.41 -17.17
N PHE A 301 0.93 19.21 -16.44
CA PHE A 301 0.81 18.07 -15.52
C PHE A 301 1.03 16.73 -16.23
N ALA A 302 0.59 16.61 -17.49
CA ALA A 302 0.83 15.44 -18.33
C ALA A 302 2.33 15.17 -18.61
N ASP A 303 3.22 16.12 -18.33
CA ASP A 303 4.67 15.98 -18.56
C ASP A 303 5.46 15.66 -17.28
N CYS A 304 4.84 15.69 -16.08
CA CYS A 304 5.56 15.65 -14.81
C CYS A 304 6.23 14.29 -14.49
N LYS A 305 5.89 13.22 -15.22
CA LYS A 305 6.46 11.87 -15.01
C LYS A 305 7.54 11.47 -16.02
N ILE A 306 8.04 12.39 -16.84
CA ILE A 306 9.16 12.11 -17.75
C ILE A 306 10.44 11.78 -16.97
N ASN A 307 11.22 10.83 -17.48
CA ASN A 307 12.53 10.55 -16.90
C ASN A 307 13.49 11.69 -17.23
N LEU A 308 14.31 12.14 -16.26
CA LEU A 308 15.28 13.21 -16.48
C LEU A 308 16.33 12.82 -17.55
N ASP A 309 16.73 11.56 -17.61
CA ASP A 309 17.66 11.02 -18.62
C ASP A 309 17.08 9.73 -19.24
N PRO A 310 16.21 9.87 -20.25
CA PRO A 310 15.52 8.74 -20.84
C PRO A 310 16.43 7.80 -21.63
N GLU A 311 17.65 8.20 -21.96
CA GLU A 311 18.64 7.38 -22.66
C GLU A 311 19.51 6.55 -21.70
N PHE A 312 19.39 6.77 -20.40
CA PHE A 312 20.20 6.07 -19.41
C PHE A 312 19.34 5.05 -18.65
N GLU A 313 19.62 3.78 -18.88
CA GLU A 313 19.04 2.66 -18.16
C GLU A 313 20.16 1.71 -17.72
N VAL A 314 19.97 1.05 -16.60
CA VAL A 314 20.89 0.05 -16.07
C VAL A 314 20.21 -1.31 -16.14
N ASP A 315 20.85 -2.23 -16.88
CA ASP A 315 20.40 -3.64 -16.94
C ASP A 315 20.75 -4.36 -15.64
N MET A 316 19.86 -5.25 -15.21
CA MET A 316 20.02 -6.06 -14.01
C MET A 316 19.33 -7.41 -14.16
N SER A 317 20.08 -8.49 -14.08
CA SER A 317 19.51 -9.84 -14.03
C SER A 317 18.95 -10.16 -12.63
N ILE A 318 18.06 -11.15 -12.56
CA ILE A 318 17.53 -11.66 -11.28
C ILE A 318 18.68 -12.14 -10.37
N GLU A 319 19.68 -12.80 -10.95
CA GLU A 319 20.82 -13.34 -10.18
C GLU A 319 21.71 -12.23 -9.61
N GLU A 320 22.02 -11.21 -10.41
CA GLU A 320 22.78 -10.04 -9.95
C GLU A 320 22.05 -9.23 -8.89
N SER A 321 20.73 -9.17 -8.96
CA SER A 321 19.91 -8.44 -7.97
C SER A 321 20.07 -8.99 -6.56
N ARG A 322 20.23 -10.31 -6.39
CA ARG A 322 20.51 -10.95 -5.09
C ARG A 322 21.76 -10.38 -4.44
N ASP A 323 22.87 -10.38 -5.18
CA ASP A 323 24.16 -9.89 -4.68
C ASP A 323 24.11 -8.38 -4.40
N TYR A 324 23.39 -7.66 -5.24
CA TYR A 324 23.23 -6.21 -5.09
C TYR A 324 22.46 -5.84 -3.83
N LEU A 325 21.33 -6.48 -3.61
CA LEU A 325 20.50 -6.29 -2.42
C LEU A 325 21.22 -6.68 -1.12
N LYS A 326 21.95 -7.80 -1.13
CA LYS A 326 22.76 -8.21 0.01
C LYS A 326 23.87 -7.21 0.35
N LYS A 327 24.47 -6.56 -0.65
CA LYS A 327 25.47 -5.51 -0.42
C LYS A 327 24.82 -4.23 0.11
N ALA A 328 23.74 -3.80 -0.52
CA ALA A 328 23.07 -2.54 -0.19
C ALA A 328 22.37 -2.60 1.18
N LEU A 329 21.57 -3.65 1.41
CA LEU A 329 20.83 -3.85 2.67
C LEU A 329 21.67 -4.53 3.77
N GLY A 330 22.93 -4.85 3.49
CA GLY A 330 23.83 -5.48 4.44
C GLY A 330 24.14 -4.67 5.68
N ILE A 331 23.90 -3.36 5.65
CA ILE A 331 23.98 -2.48 6.84
C ILE A 331 22.95 -2.88 7.91
N LEU A 332 21.86 -3.55 7.52
CA LEU A 332 20.82 -4.05 8.43
C LEU A 332 21.24 -5.32 9.18
N GLY A 333 22.34 -5.98 8.79
CA GLY A 333 22.93 -7.11 9.51
C GLY A 333 22.88 -8.45 8.76
N GLU A 334 23.50 -9.47 9.36
CA GLU A 334 23.64 -10.78 8.72
C GLU A 334 22.31 -11.57 8.64
N ASP A 335 21.43 -11.39 9.60
CA ASP A 335 20.08 -11.97 9.60
C ASP A 335 19.23 -11.43 8.43
N TYR A 336 19.39 -10.14 8.09
CA TYR A 336 18.74 -9.54 6.94
C TYR A 336 19.28 -10.12 5.61
N LYS A 337 20.60 -10.29 5.50
CA LYS A 337 21.22 -10.95 4.35
C LYS A 337 20.76 -12.41 4.20
N ALA A 338 20.65 -13.12 5.33
CA ALA A 338 20.15 -14.50 5.35
C ALA A 338 18.70 -14.59 4.86
N MET A 339 17.84 -13.64 5.24
CA MET A 339 16.47 -13.56 4.73
C MET A 339 16.43 -13.27 3.22
N ILE A 340 17.32 -12.40 2.71
CA ILE A 340 17.44 -12.19 1.26
C ILE A 340 17.82 -13.50 0.57
N ASP A 341 18.83 -14.23 1.08
CA ASP A 341 19.20 -15.54 0.51
C ASP A 341 18.00 -16.52 0.55
N GLU A 342 17.30 -16.60 1.68
CA GLU A 342 16.12 -17.45 1.84
C GLU A 342 15.03 -17.13 0.82
N SER A 343 14.79 -15.83 0.51
CA SER A 343 13.77 -15.40 -0.42
C SER A 343 14.01 -15.91 -1.84
N TYR A 344 15.26 -15.99 -2.27
CA TYR A 344 15.65 -16.58 -3.57
C TYR A 344 15.65 -18.10 -3.53
N ASP A 345 16.29 -18.69 -2.52
CA ASP A 345 16.47 -20.15 -2.42
C ASP A 345 15.12 -20.88 -2.26
N LYS A 346 14.15 -20.27 -1.54
CA LYS A 346 12.79 -20.79 -1.34
C LYS A 346 11.78 -20.23 -2.33
N ARG A 347 12.23 -19.49 -3.34
CA ARG A 347 11.38 -18.94 -4.40
C ARG A 347 10.18 -18.16 -3.85
N TRP A 348 10.46 -17.17 -3.00
CA TRP A 348 9.42 -16.27 -2.48
C TRP A 348 8.92 -15.29 -3.52
N THR A 349 9.70 -15.03 -4.58
CA THR A 349 9.38 -14.02 -5.58
C THR A 349 8.92 -14.63 -6.90
N ASP A 350 7.80 -14.16 -7.41
CA ASP A 350 7.30 -14.44 -8.76
C ASP A 350 7.76 -13.32 -9.69
N PHE A 351 8.87 -13.53 -10.38
CA PHE A 351 9.53 -12.52 -11.21
C PHE A 351 8.87 -12.29 -12.57
N PRO A 352 8.49 -13.35 -13.34
CA PRO A 352 8.21 -13.21 -14.77
C PRO A 352 6.88 -12.49 -15.04
N GLN A 353 6.82 -11.88 -16.22
CA GLN A 353 5.57 -11.41 -16.80
C GLN A 353 4.91 -12.54 -17.59
N ASN A 354 3.59 -12.67 -17.46
CA ASN A 354 2.81 -13.61 -18.26
C ASN A 354 1.37 -13.12 -18.48
N ILE A 355 0.68 -13.75 -19.42
CA ILE A 355 -0.74 -13.48 -19.66
C ILE A 355 -1.56 -13.86 -18.41
N GLY A 356 -2.41 -12.97 -17.95
CA GLY A 356 -3.29 -13.21 -16.78
C GLY A 356 -2.68 -12.88 -15.43
N LYS A 357 -1.43 -12.38 -15.38
CA LYS A 357 -0.79 -11.89 -14.16
C LYS A 357 -1.24 -10.46 -13.83
N SER A 358 -1.42 -10.19 -12.55
CA SER A 358 -1.70 -8.85 -12.02
C SER A 358 -0.51 -7.90 -12.27
N THR A 359 -0.80 -6.62 -12.43
CA THR A 359 0.20 -5.54 -12.54
C THR A 359 0.66 -5.08 -11.17
N GLY A 360 1.82 -4.38 -11.13
CA GLY A 360 2.39 -3.84 -9.89
C GLY A 360 3.28 -4.83 -9.16
N GLY A 361 3.52 -4.57 -7.89
CA GLY A 361 4.23 -5.41 -6.93
C GLY A 361 3.47 -5.48 -5.63
N PHE A 362 3.63 -6.56 -4.88
CA PHE A 362 3.17 -6.68 -3.50
C PHE A 362 3.94 -7.77 -2.76
N CYS A 363 3.90 -7.71 -1.43
CA CYS A 363 4.37 -8.76 -0.54
C CYS A 363 3.24 -9.26 0.35
N ALA A 364 2.98 -10.57 0.34
CA ALA A 364 2.04 -11.25 1.22
C ALA A 364 2.80 -12.27 2.07
N THR A 365 2.82 -12.06 3.39
CA THR A 365 3.56 -12.93 4.31
C THR A 365 2.62 -13.84 5.07
N VAL A 366 2.85 -15.14 4.97
CA VAL A 366 2.18 -16.13 5.81
C VAL A 366 3.07 -16.41 7.02
N PRO A 367 2.63 -16.06 8.23
CA PRO A 367 3.42 -16.18 9.45
C PRO A 367 4.06 -17.56 9.61
N LYS A 368 5.33 -17.60 9.98
CA LYS A 368 6.13 -18.83 10.21
C LYS A 368 6.32 -19.73 8.98
N VAL A 369 5.88 -19.30 7.78
CA VAL A 369 5.97 -20.10 6.54
C VAL A 369 6.87 -19.41 5.52
N ALA A 370 6.38 -18.36 4.86
CA ALA A 370 7.09 -17.64 3.80
C ALA A 370 6.45 -16.28 3.52
N SER A 371 7.20 -15.41 2.83
CA SER A 371 6.66 -14.23 2.18
C SER A 371 6.54 -14.49 0.68
N TYR A 372 5.44 -14.07 0.07
CA TYR A 372 5.20 -14.20 -1.37
C TYR A 372 5.22 -12.82 -2.00
N ILE A 373 6.22 -12.59 -2.85
CA ILE A 373 6.44 -11.30 -3.50
C ILE A 373 6.06 -11.43 -4.98
N LEU A 374 5.15 -10.57 -5.45
CA LEU A 374 4.82 -10.48 -6.87
C LEU A 374 5.59 -9.32 -7.49
N LEU A 375 6.25 -9.57 -8.61
CA LEU A 375 6.91 -8.56 -9.44
C LEU A 375 6.54 -8.73 -10.91
N SER A 376 6.92 -7.76 -11.72
CA SER A 376 6.89 -7.80 -13.18
C SER A 376 8.27 -7.45 -13.70
N TRP A 377 9.20 -8.40 -13.62
CA TRP A 377 10.63 -8.21 -13.91
C TRP A 377 10.89 -7.93 -15.40
N THR A 378 11.56 -6.84 -15.69
CA THR A 378 11.92 -6.42 -17.07
C THR A 378 13.43 -6.47 -17.33
N GLY A 379 14.23 -6.84 -16.33
CA GLY A 379 15.68 -6.87 -16.42
C GLY A 379 16.35 -5.52 -16.22
N LYS A 380 15.70 -4.61 -15.52
CA LYS A 380 16.20 -3.27 -15.25
C LYS A 380 16.44 -3.04 -13.76
N MET A 381 17.36 -2.14 -13.43
CA MET A 381 17.71 -1.77 -12.06
C MET A 381 16.51 -1.20 -11.28
N ASN A 382 15.52 -0.65 -11.99
CA ASN A 382 14.28 -0.16 -11.35
C ASN A 382 13.54 -1.25 -10.58
N GLU A 383 13.54 -2.50 -11.07
CA GLU A 383 12.90 -3.61 -10.36
C GLU A 383 13.65 -4.03 -9.10
N VAL A 384 14.95 -3.70 -8.99
CA VAL A 384 15.71 -3.92 -7.74
C VAL A 384 15.19 -3.03 -6.63
N PHE A 385 14.79 -1.79 -6.93
CA PHE A 385 14.16 -0.91 -5.94
C PHE A 385 12.79 -1.44 -5.50
N VAL A 386 11.98 -1.93 -6.44
CA VAL A 386 10.70 -2.57 -6.12
C VAL A 386 10.92 -3.81 -5.27
N LEU A 387 11.88 -4.66 -5.62
CA LEU A 387 12.20 -5.84 -4.81
C LEU A 387 12.75 -5.46 -3.42
N ALA A 388 13.56 -4.40 -3.31
CA ALA A 388 14.00 -3.89 -2.03
C ALA A 388 12.84 -3.41 -1.15
N HIS A 389 11.86 -2.74 -1.75
CA HIS A 389 10.61 -2.33 -1.12
C HIS A 389 9.88 -3.55 -0.54
N GLU A 390 9.57 -4.54 -1.39
CA GLU A 390 8.84 -5.74 -0.98
C GLU A 390 9.60 -6.58 0.06
N LEU A 391 10.93 -6.61 0.01
CA LEU A 391 11.76 -7.26 1.03
C LEU A 391 11.69 -6.52 2.38
N GLY A 392 11.39 -5.22 2.39
CA GLY A 392 11.11 -4.47 3.62
C GLY A 392 9.85 -4.99 4.31
N HIS A 393 8.77 -5.18 3.57
CA HIS A 393 7.56 -5.82 4.07
C HIS A 393 7.83 -7.27 4.49
N ALA A 394 8.54 -8.04 3.65
CA ALA A 394 8.86 -9.43 3.95
C ALA A 394 9.60 -9.59 5.28
N TYR A 395 10.62 -8.76 5.53
CA TYR A 395 11.35 -8.79 6.80
C TYR A 395 10.45 -8.41 7.97
N HIS A 396 9.69 -7.32 7.84
CA HIS A 396 8.77 -6.84 8.87
C HIS A 396 7.78 -7.94 9.28
N PHE A 397 6.99 -8.44 8.34
CA PHE A 397 5.96 -9.43 8.66
C PHE A 397 6.51 -10.83 8.99
N LYS A 398 7.71 -11.18 8.51
CA LYS A 398 8.43 -12.37 8.99
C LYS A 398 8.74 -12.24 10.47
N ARG A 399 9.31 -11.10 10.92
CA ARG A 399 9.63 -10.85 12.32
C ARG A 399 8.38 -10.83 13.20
N VAL A 400 7.32 -10.16 12.73
CA VAL A 400 6.01 -10.16 13.40
C VAL A 400 5.47 -11.58 13.56
N GLY A 401 5.47 -12.38 12.52
CA GLY A 401 4.96 -13.75 12.55
C GLY A 401 5.79 -14.71 13.42
N GLU A 402 7.07 -14.42 13.64
CA GLU A 402 7.95 -15.20 14.55
C GLU A 402 7.74 -14.86 16.02
N GLU A 403 7.44 -13.59 16.34
CA GLU A 403 7.46 -13.06 17.71
C GLU A 403 6.05 -12.85 18.30
N LEU A 404 5.04 -12.61 17.44
CA LEU A 404 3.71 -12.21 17.89
C LEU A 404 2.63 -13.24 17.55
N THR A 405 1.48 -13.04 18.18
CA THR A 405 0.26 -13.81 17.94
C THR A 405 -0.48 -13.28 16.70
N MET A 406 -1.40 -14.07 16.17
CA MET A 406 -2.22 -13.67 15.01
C MET A 406 -3.06 -12.40 15.27
N PHE A 407 -3.43 -12.12 16.51
CA PHE A 407 -4.15 -10.90 16.88
C PHE A 407 -3.32 -9.62 16.76
N ASN A 408 -2.00 -9.76 16.79
CA ASN A 408 -1.03 -8.65 16.67
C ASN A 408 -0.24 -8.70 15.36
N ASN A 409 -0.66 -9.55 14.41
CA ASN A 409 0.06 -9.73 13.15
C ASN A 409 -0.08 -8.52 12.21
N GLU A 410 -1.15 -7.74 12.33
CA GLU A 410 -1.37 -6.54 11.53
C GLU A 410 -0.86 -5.29 12.25
N CYS A 411 -0.03 -4.51 11.59
CA CYS A 411 0.36 -3.19 12.08
C CYS A 411 -0.51 -2.09 11.49
N SER A 412 -0.49 -0.90 12.11
CA SER A 412 -1.20 0.27 11.58
C SER A 412 -0.75 0.62 10.16
N LEU A 413 -1.70 0.97 9.30
CA LEU A 413 -1.44 1.45 7.94
C LEU A 413 -0.53 2.67 7.90
N TYR A 414 -0.52 3.49 8.95
CA TYR A 414 0.41 4.62 9.08
C TYR A 414 1.88 4.19 9.09
N PHE A 415 2.19 3.00 9.63
CA PHE A 415 3.55 2.48 9.78
C PHE A 415 3.93 1.46 8.69
N VAL A 416 2.95 0.85 8.03
CA VAL A 416 3.17 -0.30 7.14
C VAL A 416 4.19 -0.05 6.03
N GLU A 417 4.25 1.17 5.49
CA GLU A 417 5.18 1.55 4.43
C GLU A 417 6.55 2.04 4.94
N ALA A 418 6.75 2.11 6.25
CA ALA A 418 8.04 2.55 6.78
C ALA A 418 9.18 1.54 6.52
N PRO A 419 9.00 0.22 6.66
CA PRO A 419 10.05 -0.76 6.36
C PRO A 419 10.43 -0.80 4.87
N SER A 420 9.44 -0.77 4.00
CA SER A 420 9.62 -0.83 2.54
C SER A 420 10.36 0.41 2.02
N THR A 421 9.91 1.59 2.40
CA THR A 421 10.53 2.86 2.00
C THR A 421 11.89 3.10 2.66
N CYS A 422 12.12 2.60 3.88
CA CYS A 422 13.44 2.59 4.51
C CYS A 422 14.46 1.82 3.65
N ASN A 423 14.09 0.65 3.15
CA ASN A 423 14.93 -0.13 2.25
C ASN A 423 15.27 0.62 0.95
N GLU A 424 14.28 1.27 0.32
CA GLU A 424 14.51 2.07 -0.89
C GLU A 424 15.56 3.18 -0.64
N VAL A 425 15.45 3.89 0.47
CA VAL A 425 16.40 4.94 0.83
C VAL A 425 17.79 4.38 1.12
N ILE A 426 17.89 3.25 1.85
CA ILE A 426 19.17 2.59 2.13
C ILE A 426 19.85 2.13 0.83
N VAL A 427 19.10 1.48 -0.10
CA VAL A 427 19.62 1.06 -1.39
C VAL A 427 20.13 2.25 -2.19
N SER A 428 19.36 3.33 -2.23
CA SER A 428 19.75 4.56 -2.93
C SER A 428 21.01 5.18 -2.35
N ASN A 429 21.10 5.30 -1.03
CA ASN A 429 22.29 5.83 -0.35
C ASN A 429 23.53 4.95 -0.61
N TYR A 430 23.35 3.61 -0.60
CA TYR A 430 24.43 2.68 -0.96
C TYR A 430 24.95 2.92 -2.38
N LEU A 431 24.05 3.09 -3.37
CA LEU A 431 24.40 3.34 -4.76
C LEU A 431 25.15 4.66 -4.93
N LEU A 432 24.67 5.74 -4.30
CA LEU A 432 25.30 7.06 -4.35
C LEU A 432 26.70 7.06 -3.74
N LYS A 433 26.89 6.34 -2.64
CA LYS A 433 28.18 6.25 -1.92
C LYS A 433 29.21 5.39 -2.68
N ASN A 434 28.77 4.36 -3.39
CA ASN A 434 29.66 3.39 -4.04
C ASN A 434 29.87 3.65 -5.54
N SER A 435 29.35 4.75 -6.11
CA SER A 435 29.60 5.16 -7.47
C SER A 435 30.40 6.44 -7.55
N THR A 436 31.30 6.53 -8.57
CA THR A 436 32.00 7.76 -8.95
C THR A 436 31.46 8.36 -10.26
N ASP A 437 30.57 7.65 -10.95
CA ASP A 437 29.97 8.08 -12.21
C ASP A 437 28.86 9.12 -11.94
N ALA A 438 29.06 10.34 -12.40
CA ALA A 438 28.12 11.46 -12.22
C ALA A 438 26.76 11.18 -12.90
N ARG A 439 26.75 10.53 -14.09
CA ARG A 439 25.50 10.20 -14.80
C ARG A 439 24.70 9.15 -14.05
N PHE A 440 25.36 8.12 -13.53
CA PHE A 440 24.73 7.10 -12.70
C PHE A 440 24.16 7.71 -11.40
N LYS A 441 24.94 8.55 -10.70
CA LYS A 441 24.44 9.25 -9.50
C LYS A 441 23.22 10.12 -9.80
N ARG A 442 23.26 10.87 -10.90
CA ARG A 442 22.11 11.67 -11.37
C ARG A 442 20.88 10.80 -11.59
N TRP A 443 21.07 9.63 -12.23
CA TRP A 443 19.98 8.66 -12.45
C TRP A 443 19.42 8.13 -11.13
N VAL A 444 20.26 7.74 -10.17
CA VAL A 444 19.80 7.26 -8.84
C VAL A 444 18.96 8.33 -8.15
N ILE A 445 19.45 9.57 -8.06
CA ILE A 445 18.71 10.67 -7.41
C ILE A 445 17.40 10.97 -8.15
N SER A 446 17.43 10.99 -9.47
CA SER A 446 16.23 11.19 -10.28
C SER A 446 15.17 10.13 -10.01
N ASN A 447 15.57 8.85 -9.90
CA ASN A 447 14.66 7.76 -9.55
C ASN A 447 14.12 7.89 -8.12
N MET A 448 14.96 8.25 -7.13
CA MET A 448 14.49 8.53 -5.78
C MET A 448 13.39 9.59 -5.77
N ILE A 449 13.63 10.71 -6.47
CA ILE A 449 12.66 11.81 -6.50
C ILE A 449 11.40 11.37 -7.27
N SER A 450 11.52 10.86 -8.49
CA SER A 450 10.37 10.61 -9.37
C SER A 450 9.53 9.40 -8.96
N ARG A 451 10.14 8.37 -8.37
CA ARG A 451 9.44 7.12 -8.00
C ARG A 451 9.10 7.06 -6.52
N THR A 452 10.09 7.22 -5.63
CA THR A 452 9.83 7.10 -4.20
C THR A 452 9.13 8.36 -3.65
N TYR A 453 9.76 9.53 -3.74
CA TYR A 453 9.20 10.75 -3.11
C TYR A 453 7.99 11.32 -3.86
N PHE A 454 8.03 11.38 -5.19
CA PHE A 454 6.91 11.89 -5.97
C PHE A 454 5.68 10.99 -5.85
N HIS A 455 5.86 9.68 -5.86
CA HIS A 455 4.76 8.74 -5.68
C HIS A 455 4.10 8.90 -4.30
N ASN A 456 4.87 8.80 -3.24
CA ASN A 456 4.36 8.77 -1.86
C ASN A 456 4.01 10.17 -1.29
N MET A 457 4.85 11.19 -1.56
CA MET A 457 4.71 12.53 -0.98
C MET A 457 4.14 13.59 -1.95
N VAL A 458 3.85 13.23 -3.21
CA VAL A 458 3.17 14.13 -4.15
C VAL A 458 1.89 13.48 -4.68
N THR A 459 1.96 12.35 -5.37
CA THR A 459 0.78 11.73 -5.99
C THR A 459 -0.27 11.39 -4.93
N HIS A 460 0.06 10.51 -3.99
CA HIS A 460 -0.87 10.09 -2.93
C HIS A 460 -1.14 11.20 -1.92
N TYR A 461 -0.18 12.08 -1.70
CA TYR A 461 -0.41 13.24 -0.85
C TYR A 461 -1.48 14.20 -1.42
N LEU A 462 -1.45 14.51 -2.72
CA LEU A 462 -2.48 15.34 -3.36
C LEU A 462 -3.86 14.64 -3.38
N GLU A 463 -3.89 13.32 -3.33
CA GLU A 463 -5.10 12.54 -3.08
C GLU A 463 -5.60 12.73 -1.65
N ALA A 464 -4.70 12.66 -0.67
CA ALA A 464 -5.04 12.87 0.73
C ALA A 464 -5.58 14.28 1.01
N VAL A 465 -4.96 15.32 0.44
CA VAL A 465 -5.45 16.71 0.56
C VAL A 465 -6.82 16.87 -0.09
N PHE A 466 -7.03 16.25 -1.24
CA PHE A 466 -8.33 16.23 -1.89
C PHE A 466 -9.39 15.57 -0.99
N GLN A 467 -9.10 14.37 -0.45
CA GLN A 467 -10.00 13.70 0.49
C GLN A 467 -10.29 14.53 1.74
N ASP A 468 -9.28 15.14 2.33
CA ASP A 468 -9.43 16.01 3.50
C ASP A 468 -10.44 17.13 3.25
N ARG A 469 -10.33 17.80 2.10
CA ARG A 469 -11.27 18.87 1.71
C ARG A 469 -12.69 18.33 1.49
N ILE A 470 -12.82 17.20 0.79
CA ILE A 470 -14.14 16.61 0.51
C ILE A 470 -14.82 16.10 1.79
N TYR A 471 -14.08 15.47 2.71
CA TYR A 471 -14.66 15.04 3.99
C TYR A 471 -15.09 16.23 4.86
N LYS A 472 -14.32 17.32 4.90
CA LYS A 472 -14.73 18.56 5.56
C LYS A 472 -16.00 19.17 4.95
N MET A 473 -16.14 19.15 3.63
CA MET A 473 -17.36 19.60 2.96
C MET A 473 -18.57 18.74 3.32
N VAL A 474 -18.41 17.42 3.38
CA VAL A 474 -19.48 16.50 3.79
C VAL A 474 -19.88 16.71 5.24
N ASP A 475 -18.93 16.93 6.13
CA ASP A 475 -19.19 17.24 7.54
C ASP A 475 -19.98 18.54 7.70
N ASN A 476 -19.72 19.52 6.85
CA ASN A 476 -20.44 20.80 6.78
C ASN A 476 -21.77 20.72 6.02
N ASN A 477 -22.19 19.54 5.53
CA ASN A 477 -23.38 19.33 4.71
C ASN A 477 -23.38 20.13 3.40
N GLU A 478 -22.21 20.38 2.82
CA GLU A 478 -22.06 21.03 1.53
C GLU A 478 -22.46 20.08 0.38
N MET A 479 -22.92 20.67 -0.72
CA MET A 479 -23.33 19.89 -1.90
C MET A 479 -22.12 19.33 -2.64
N LEU A 480 -22.12 18.03 -2.89
CA LEU A 480 -21.12 17.35 -3.71
C LEU A 480 -21.71 16.86 -5.03
N ASN A 481 -20.96 17.02 -6.10
CA ASN A 481 -21.21 16.47 -7.44
C ASN A 481 -19.89 16.36 -8.20
N ALA A 482 -19.91 15.82 -9.42
CA ALA A 482 -18.72 15.61 -10.24
C ALA A 482 -17.93 16.92 -10.51
N ASP A 483 -18.62 18.03 -10.72
CA ASP A 483 -17.99 19.32 -11.01
C ASP A 483 -17.30 19.90 -9.76
N VAL A 484 -17.91 19.73 -8.58
CA VAL A 484 -17.31 20.12 -7.29
C VAL A 484 -16.07 19.28 -7.00
N LEU A 485 -16.12 17.96 -7.19
CA LEU A 485 -14.95 17.08 -7.02
C LEU A 485 -13.81 17.51 -7.94
N SER A 486 -14.10 17.73 -9.23
CA SER A 486 -13.11 18.16 -10.21
C SER A 486 -12.50 19.52 -9.85
N LYS A 487 -13.33 20.48 -9.42
CA LYS A 487 -12.89 21.80 -8.99
C LYS A 487 -11.94 21.71 -7.79
N VAL A 488 -12.30 20.97 -6.74
CA VAL A 488 -11.46 20.79 -5.55
C VAL A 488 -10.13 20.12 -5.92
N LYS A 489 -10.15 19.09 -6.79
CA LYS A 489 -8.92 18.44 -7.23
C LYS A 489 -8.00 19.38 -7.99
N ARG A 490 -8.55 20.19 -8.90
CA ARG A 490 -7.79 21.23 -9.63
C ARG A 490 -7.16 22.24 -8.68
N GLU A 491 -7.93 22.79 -7.73
CA GLU A 491 -7.44 23.74 -6.75
C GLU A 491 -6.27 23.17 -5.92
N VAL A 492 -6.35 21.91 -5.49
CA VAL A 492 -5.28 21.22 -4.77
C VAL A 492 -4.01 21.12 -5.62
N MET A 493 -4.14 20.77 -6.91
CA MET A 493 -3.01 20.65 -7.83
C MET A 493 -2.38 22.02 -8.10
N GLU A 494 -3.18 23.05 -8.40
CA GLU A 494 -2.71 24.41 -8.69
C GLU A 494 -2.01 25.03 -7.47
N GLU A 495 -2.53 24.79 -6.25
CA GLU A 495 -1.90 25.26 -5.01
C GLU A 495 -0.52 24.61 -4.80
N PHE A 496 -0.38 23.30 -5.05
CA PHE A 496 0.88 22.58 -4.84
C PHE A 496 1.93 22.91 -5.91
N PHE A 497 1.55 22.87 -7.19
CA PHE A 497 2.51 23.06 -8.28
C PHE A 497 2.80 24.52 -8.61
N GLY A 498 1.94 25.45 -8.20
CA GLY A 498 2.12 26.89 -8.46
C GLY A 498 2.33 27.19 -9.95
N ASP A 499 3.35 27.96 -10.26
CA ASP A 499 3.74 28.33 -11.62
C ASP A 499 4.74 27.35 -12.29
N SER A 500 5.09 26.25 -11.62
CA SER A 500 6.07 25.28 -12.15
C SER A 500 5.53 24.44 -13.31
N LEU A 501 4.21 24.27 -13.39
CA LEU A 501 3.51 23.62 -14.49
C LEU A 501 2.08 24.15 -14.63
N VAL A 502 1.48 23.88 -15.78
CA VAL A 502 0.06 24.14 -16.04
C VAL A 502 -0.74 22.87 -15.76
N VAL A 503 -1.76 22.96 -14.91
CA VAL A 503 -2.73 21.89 -14.75
C VAL A 503 -3.62 21.87 -16.00
N ASN A 504 -3.26 21.03 -16.98
CA ASN A 504 -3.96 20.95 -18.25
C ASN A 504 -5.40 20.47 -18.08
N GLU A 505 -6.26 20.79 -19.06
CA GLU A 505 -7.67 20.40 -19.07
C GLU A 505 -7.82 18.88 -18.94
N GLY A 506 -8.68 18.44 -18.01
CA GLY A 506 -8.95 17.05 -17.68
C GLY A 506 -8.04 16.45 -16.60
N ALA A 507 -6.91 17.08 -16.30
CA ALA A 507 -6.03 16.60 -15.21
C ALA A 507 -6.74 16.58 -13.84
N GLU A 508 -7.72 17.45 -13.65
CA GLU A 508 -8.60 17.44 -12.48
C GLU A 508 -9.43 16.17 -12.33
N LEU A 509 -9.62 15.40 -13.39
CA LEU A 509 -10.36 14.12 -13.35
C LEU A 509 -9.52 12.97 -12.76
N THR A 510 -8.26 13.20 -12.39
CA THR A 510 -7.41 12.19 -11.75
C THR A 510 -7.94 11.68 -10.41
N TRP A 511 -8.92 12.35 -9.80
CA TRP A 511 -9.66 11.79 -8.65
C TRP A 511 -10.43 10.50 -9.01
N MET A 512 -10.63 10.19 -10.29
CA MET A 512 -11.28 8.96 -10.76
C MET A 512 -10.31 7.79 -10.93
N ARG A 513 -8.99 8.02 -10.82
CA ARG A 513 -7.97 7.01 -11.18
C ARG A 513 -7.76 5.95 -10.11
N GLN A 514 -7.83 6.32 -8.85
CA GLN A 514 -7.28 5.52 -7.76
C GLN A 514 -8.36 4.85 -6.90
N PRO A 515 -8.22 3.55 -6.64
CA PRO A 515 -9.10 2.82 -5.73
C PRO A 515 -8.95 3.28 -4.28
N HIS A 516 -7.83 3.91 -3.93
CA HIS A 516 -7.49 4.36 -2.58
C HIS A 516 -8.54 5.28 -1.96
N TYR A 517 -9.30 6.01 -2.78
CA TYR A 517 -10.40 6.87 -2.33
C TYR A 517 -11.55 6.11 -1.66
N TYR A 518 -11.64 4.79 -1.88
CA TYR A 518 -12.65 3.91 -1.29
C TYR A 518 -12.15 3.14 -0.06
N MET A 519 -10.91 3.39 0.36
CA MET A 519 -10.22 2.68 1.45
C MET A 519 -10.01 3.57 2.69
N GLY A 520 -10.97 4.45 3.00
CA GLY A 520 -10.85 5.43 4.06
C GLY A 520 -9.72 6.44 3.80
N LEU A 521 -8.95 6.78 4.82
CA LEU A 521 -7.82 7.72 4.70
C LEU A 521 -6.52 7.02 4.28
N TYR A 522 -6.58 6.08 3.34
CA TYR A 522 -5.39 5.34 2.89
C TYR A 522 -4.32 6.22 2.23
N PRO A 523 -4.64 7.21 1.35
CA PRO A 523 -3.63 7.99 0.63
C PRO A 523 -2.60 8.72 1.50
N TYR A 524 -2.96 9.21 2.70
CA TYR A 524 -2.00 9.93 3.54
C TYR A 524 -0.94 9.00 4.16
N THR A 525 -1.22 7.72 4.28
CA THR A 525 -0.34 6.75 4.94
C THR A 525 0.97 6.53 4.19
N TYR A 526 0.97 6.72 2.88
CA TYR A 526 2.18 6.66 2.06
C TYR A 526 3.22 7.71 2.46
N SER A 527 2.80 8.96 2.59
CA SER A 527 3.70 10.04 3.03
C SER A 527 4.14 9.87 4.47
N ALA A 528 3.29 9.30 5.31
CA ALA A 528 3.60 8.99 6.70
C ALA A 528 4.68 7.91 6.82
N GLY A 529 4.50 6.78 6.14
CA GLY A 529 5.48 5.69 6.10
C GLY A 529 6.83 6.14 5.55
N LEU A 530 6.85 6.89 4.44
CA LEU A 530 8.09 7.42 3.86
C LEU A 530 8.79 8.44 4.78
N THR A 531 8.05 9.22 5.57
CA THR A 531 8.64 10.10 6.59
C THR A 531 9.46 9.30 7.59
N ILE A 532 8.87 8.23 8.15
CA ILE A 532 9.55 7.34 9.10
C ILE A 532 10.71 6.61 8.41
N GLY A 533 10.47 6.02 7.22
CA GLY A 533 11.49 5.30 6.46
C GLY A 533 12.72 6.15 6.14
N THR A 534 12.52 7.41 5.71
CA THR A 534 13.61 8.35 5.45
C THR A 534 14.39 8.69 6.72
N ALA A 535 13.69 8.99 7.84
CA ALA A 535 14.35 9.32 9.10
C ALA A 535 15.19 8.15 9.63
N ILE A 536 14.65 6.94 9.58
CA ILE A 536 15.34 5.74 10.05
C ILE A 536 16.53 5.37 9.15
N ALA A 537 16.36 5.41 7.82
CA ALA A 537 17.45 5.13 6.88
C ALA A 537 18.64 6.07 7.09
N ASN A 538 18.38 7.37 7.28
CA ASN A 538 19.42 8.35 7.56
C ASN A 538 20.12 8.09 8.91
N LYS A 539 19.37 7.73 9.96
CA LYS A 539 19.95 7.35 11.25
C LYS A 539 20.85 6.12 11.17
N ILE A 540 20.42 5.10 10.41
CA ILE A 540 21.21 3.88 10.20
C ILE A 540 22.49 4.19 9.41
N GLU A 541 22.43 5.11 8.43
CA GLU A 541 23.62 5.53 7.66
C GLU A 541 24.62 6.31 8.54
N GLU A 542 24.14 7.13 9.47
CA GLU A 542 24.97 7.89 10.42
C GLU A 542 25.53 6.98 11.52
N ASP A 543 24.73 6.07 12.06
CA ASP A 543 25.08 5.12 13.10
C ASP A 543 24.52 3.72 12.79
N PRO A 544 25.32 2.80 12.21
CA PRO A 544 24.86 1.45 11.88
C PRO A 544 24.31 0.63 13.06
N SER A 545 24.59 1.00 14.32
CA SER A 545 23.99 0.34 15.48
C SER A 545 22.47 0.52 15.58
N GLN A 546 21.92 1.58 14.94
CA GLN A 546 20.48 1.84 14.87
C GLN A 546 19.73 0.79 14.05
N ALA A 547 20.43 0.03 13.20
CA ALA A 547 19.82 -1.09 12.46
C ALA A 547 19.23 -2.16 13.40
N GLN A 548 19.87 -2.41 14.56
CA GLN A 548 19.32 -3.37 15.54
C GLN A 548 18.06 -2.80 16.20
N VAL A 549 18.06 -1.52 16.59
CA VAL A 549 16.87 -0.85 17.16
C VAL A 549 15.71 -0.90 16.17
N TRP A 550 16.01 -0.67 14.87
CA TRP A 550 15.01 -0.76 13.81
C TRP A 550 14.40 -2.16 13.69
N LYS A 551 15.24 -3.20 13.62
CA LYS A 551 14.79 -4.59 13.54
C LYS A 551 13.97 -5.03 14.76
N ASP A 552 14.38 -4.61 15.96
CA ASP A 552 13.64 -4.86 17.20
C ASP A 552 12.26 -4.16 17.18
N THR A 553 12.20 -2.95 16.61
CA THR A 553 10.94 -2.25 16.40
C THR A 553 10.00 -2.99 15.44
N LEU A 554 10.53 -3.49 14.31
CA LEU A 554 9.74 -4.24 13.35
C LEU A 554 9.11 -5.51 13.95
N ALA A 555 9.80 -6.15 14.90
CA ALA A 555 9.29 -7.32 15.60
C ALA A 555 8.11 -7.02 16.55
N LEU A 556 7.85 -5.75 16.87
CA LEU A 556 6.74 -5.34 17.74
C LEU A 556 5.40 -5.24 16.98
N GLY A 557 5.41 -5.13 15.65
CA GLY A 557 4.23 -5.20 14.78
C GLY A 557 2.98 -4.52 15.33
N GLY A 558 1.86 -5.21 15.32
CA GLY A 558 0.57 -4.72 15.83
C GLY A 558 0.41 -4.72 17.35
N SER A 559 1.49 -4.93 18.12
CA SER A 559 1.44 -4.86 19.60
C SER A 559 1.52 -3.43 20.15
N LEU A 560 1.79 -2.44 19.30
CA LEU A 560 1.88 -1.02 19.65
C LEU A 560 1.17 -0.14 18.62
N SER A 561 0.84 1.10 19.01
CA SER A 561 0.38 2.11 18.07
C SER A 561 1.49 2.48 17.06
N ALA A 562 1.12 2.98 15.87
CA ALA A 562 2.09 3.47 14.90
C ALA A 562 3.02 4.54 15.47
N LYS A 563 2.48 5.43 16.32
CA LYS A 563 3.23 6.50 16.97
C LYS A 563 4.26 5.95 17.97
N ASP A 564 3.90 4.92 18.70
CA ASP A 564 4.81 4.28 19.66
C ASP A 564 5.86 3.41 18.96
N LEU A 565 5.51 2.72 17.88
CA LEU A 565 6.47 2.03 17.01
C LEU A 565 7.52 3.01 16.45
N ALA A 566 7.05 4.12 15.86
CA ALA A 566 7.97 5.13 15.32
C ALA A 566 8.88 5.71 16.43
N ARG A 567 8.33 5.98 17.61
CA ARG A 567 9.11 6.46 18.76
C ARG A 567 10.11 5.43 19.25
N HIS A 568 9.75 4.14 19.28
CA HIS A 568 10.66 3.05 19.64
C HIS A 568 11.86 2.97 18.69
N ALA A 569 11.62 3.17 17.37
CA ALA A 569 12.66 3.30 16.36
C ALA A 569 13.47 4.62 16.46
N GLY A 570 13.14 5.48 17.42
CA GLY A 570 13.78 6.79 17.58
C GLY A 570 13.28 7.87 16.61
N CYS A 571 12.10 7.69 15.98
CA CYS A 571 11.44 8.66 15.10
C CYS A 571 10.17 9.16 15.79
N ASP A 572 10.24 10.27 16.53
CA ASP A 572 9.08 10.79 17.26
C ASP A 572 8.16 11.61 16.35
N VAL A 573 7.24 10.93 15.68
CA VAL A 573 6.24 11.54 14.79
C VAL A 573 5.18 12.38 15.53
N SER A 574 5.17 12.41 16.87
CA SER A 574 4.35 13.36 17.62
C SER A 574 4.83 14.81 17.47
N THR A 575 6.03 15.03 16.94
CA THR A 575 6.63 16.32 16.61
C THR A 575 6.66 16.56 15.09
N GLU A 576 6.90 17.80 14.68
CA GLU A 576 7.10 18.15 13.25
C GLU A 576 8.48 17.72 12.72
N GLN A 577 9.42 17.40 13.60
CA GLN A 577 10.84 17.27 13.23
C GLN A 577 11.10 16.18 12.18
N PRO A 578 10.59 14.92 12.31
CA PRO A 578 10.84 13.90 11.31
C PRO A 578 10.34 14.26 9.92
N LEU A 579 9.17 14.90 9.82
CA LEU A 579 8.60 15.34 8.56
C LEU A 579 9.45 16.45 7.92
N LYS A 580 9.89 17.43 8.70
CA LYS A 580 10.77 18.51 8.22
C LYS A 580 12.14 17.98 7.78
N GLU A 581 12.69 16.99 8.46
CA GLU A 581 13.94 16.31 8.08
C GLU A 581 13.78 15.55 6.76
N ALA A 582 12.68 14.83 6.56
CA ALA A 582 12.38 14.14 5.31
C ALA A 582 12.22 15.15 4.15
N ILE A 583 11.53 16.26 4.36
CA ILE A 583 11.39 17.33 3.37
C ILE A 583 12.75 17.97 3.04
N ALA A 584 13.56 18.27 4.05
CA ALA A 584 14.92 18.81 3.86
C ALA A 584 15.82 17.82 3.10
N TYR A 585 15.64 16.51 3.32
CA TYR A 585 16.35 15.50 2.54
C TYR A 585 15.96 15.54 1.06
N VAL A 586 14.67 15.66 0.74
CA VAL A 586 14.22 15.87 -0.65
C VAL A 586 14.83 17.14 -1.26
N GLY A 587 14.87 18.22 -0.49
CA GLY A 587 15.52 19.48 -0.90
C GLY A 587 16.99 19.27 -1.29
N LYS A 588 17.76 18.55 -0.47
CA LYS A 588 19.16 18.19 -0.76
C LYS A 588 19.31 17.33 -2.02
N LEU A 589 18.40 16.36 -2.22
CA LEU A 589 18.40 15.54 -3.45
C LEU A 589 18.17 16.40 -4.69
N VAL A 590 17.26 17.37 -4.63
CA VAL A 590 17.01 18.31 -5.74
C VAL A 590 18.23 19.19 -6.00
N ASP A 591 18.91 19.70 -4.95
CA ASP A 591 20.14 20.47 -5.10
C ASP A 591 21.24 19.66 -5.80
N GLN A 592 21.50 18.44 -5.31
CA GLN A 592 22.47 17.52 -5.92
C GLN A 592 22.11 17.17 -7.38
N LEU A 593 20.83 17.06 -7.69
CA LEU A 593 20.37 16.77 -9.05
C LEU A 593 20.69 17.93 -10.01
N TYR A 594 20.54 19.18 -9.56
CA TYR A 594 20.96 20.36 -10.31
C TYR A 594 22.47 20.38 -10.53
N ASP A 595 23.28 20.18 -9.47
CA ASP A 595 24.75 20.19 -9.53
C ASP A 595 25.27 19.12 -10.51
N LEU A 596 24.79 17.86 -10.39
CA LEU A 596 25.19 16.77 -11.29
C LEU A 596 24.73 16.99 -12.74
N THR A 597 23.57 17.61 -12.94
CA THR A 597 23.08 17.92 -14.28
C THR A 597 23.93 19.01 -14.95
N ASP A 598 24.38 19.99 -14.19
CA ASP A 598 25.25 21.06 -14.72
C ASP A 598 26.70 20.59 -14.89
N GLU A 599 27.20 19.63 -14.09
CA GLU A 599 28.48 18.95 -14.27
C GLU A 599 28.54 18.13 -15.58
N LEU A 600 27.43 17.55 -16.00
CA LEU A 600 27.34 16.69 -17.19
C LEU A 600 27.15 17.45 -18.52
N LYS A 601 27.02 18.78 -18.50
CA LYS A 601 26.97 19.63 -19.70
C LYS A 601 28.36 19.97 -20.20
#